data_9118f59aea1c8d774bc36e653c1c5d9e
#
_entry.id   9118f59aea1c8d774bc36e653c1c5d9e
#
_cell.length_a   1.000
_cell.length_b   1.000
_cell.length_c   1.000
_cell.angle_alpha   90.00
_cell.angle_beta   90.00
_cell.angle_gamma   90.00
#
_symmetry.space_group_name_H-M   'P 1'
#
loop_
_entity.id
_entity.type
_entity.pdbx_description
1 polymer ?
#
loop_
_entity_poly.entity_id
_entity_poly.type
_entity_poly.pdbx_seq_one_letter_code
_entity_poly.pdbx_strand_id
1 'polypeptide(L)'
;MKIALVTLQGNPFGQTPEAGPDRQDRRLASLVSALADQDHDVTVYARRDSENQPQKSEPAPGVTVEHVPAGPAKELPAEGLAPHAAEFGQYLARRWQGNAPDVAHAYFWSSGLAALAGARDVGVPVVQTFLSLQAGDPDPVPVAQPTRAQATRARAAAGGGAARLRLESVIARSVRAVLASSSSEMSTLARLGVRRDSVRLIPRGVNTGEFSPEGPVAQRSDRPRLLCVAPLAPNQGVDVAVRALADIPEAELVIAGGPEHGKLRGDKAYRALLRLASELNVRDRVIFHGSVSEGDLPALLRSADLLVDAPTGEPFATVALEAMACGTPVVASAIGSHLDTIIDGTTGLLVPPGRPGLIAQRIRTLLASPMLLEGFGIAAVDRARARYSWDRIGQETLAIYERSTAAAA
;
A
#
# COMPACT_ATOMS: atom_id res chain seq x y z
N MET A 1 -25.43 7.82 -5.17
CA MET A 1 -25.49 6.74 -4.17
C MET A 1 -25.04 7.28 -2.81
N LYS A 2 -25.57 6.71 -1.72
CA LYS A 2 -25.05 6.90 -0.38
C LYS A 2 -24.04 5.78 -0.08
N ILE A 3 -22.77 6.12 0.05
CA ILE A 3 -21.69 5.16 0.24
C ILE A 3 -21.17 5.27 1.67
N ALA A 4 -21.15 4.15 2.40
CA ALA A 4 -20.51 4.08 3.72
C ALA A 4 -19.12 3.43 3.58
N LEU A 5 -18.06 4.14 3.90
CA LEU A 5 -16.72 3.57 4.07
C LEU A 5 -16.45 3.31 5.55
N VAL A 6 -16.06 2.10 5.90
CA VAL A 6 -15.90 1.65 7.28
C VAL A 6 -14.43 1.34 7.55
N THR A 7 -13.82 2.08 8.50
CA THR A 7 -12.44 1.86 8.93
C THR A 7 -12.29 1.95 10.43
N LEU A 8 -11.72 0.91 11.06
CA LEU A 8 -11.35 0.93 12.47
C LEU A 8 -9.97 1.54 12.72
N GLN A 9 -9.19 1.77 11.66
CA GLN A 9 -7.80 2.25 11.80
C GLN A 9 -7.67 3.75 12.09
N GLY A 10 -8.75 4.51 12.02
CA GLY A 10 -8.78 5.94 12.30
C GLY A 10 -9.29 6.78 11.12
N ASN A 11 -9.19 8.09 11.26
CA ASN A 11 -9.66 9.04 10.25
C ASN A 11 -8.65 9.17 9.10
N PRO A 12 -9.00 8.79 7.85
CA PRO A 12 -8.08 8.87 6.71
C PRO A 12 -7.70 10.32 6.31
N PHE A 13 -8.43 11.32 6.79
CA PHE A 13 -8.14 12.74 6.61
C PHE A 13 -7.45 13.37 7.84
N GLY A 14 -7.12 12.57 8.86
CA GLY A 14 -6.45 13.06 10.08
C GLY A 14 -5.02 13.49 9.79
N GLN A 15 -4.59 14.59 10.40
CA GLN A 15 -3.18 14.97 10.47
C GLN A 15 -2.66 14.55 11.84
N THR A 16 -1.75 13.59 11.89
CA THR A 16 -0.93 13.32 13.08
C THR A 16 0.34 14.15 12.99
N PRO A 17 0.65 15.02 13.99
CA PRO A 17 1.77 15.97 13.92
C PRO A 17 3.15 15.31 13.87
N GLU A 18 3.31 14.06 14.31
CA GLU A 18 4.61 13.40 14.49
C GLU A 18 4.91 12.25 13.50
N ALA A 19 3.92 11.70 12.85
CA ALA A 19 4.09 10.80 11.72
C ALA A 19 3.15 11.32 10.64
N GLY A 20 3.66 11.66 9.46
CA GLY A 20 2.77 11.96 8.33
C GLY A 20 1.71 10.86 8.22
N PRO A 21 0.50 11.15 7.76
CA PRO A 21 -0.56 10.14 7.65
C PRO A 21 0.01 8.90 6.97
N ASP A 22 -0.24 7.74 7.55
CA ASP A 22 0.20 6.48 6.97
C ASP A 22 -0.22 6.47 5.50
N ARG A 23 0.66 6.07 4.60
CA ARG A 23 0.38 6.01 3.15
C ARG A 23 -0.90 5.23 2.84
N GLN A 24 -1.35 4.34 3.74
CA GLN A 24 -2.61 3.62 3.61
C GLN A 24 -3.82 4.52 3.86
N ASP A 25 -3.76 5.41 4.85
CA ASP A 25 -4.86 6.34 5.16
C ASP A 25 -5.07 7.35 4.04
N ARG A 26 -3.99 7.88 3.46
CA ARG A 26 -4.09 8.79 2.30
C ARG A 26 -4.74 8.13 1.08
N ARG A 27 -4.50 6.85 0.86
CA ARG A 27 -5.12 6.12 -0.26
C ARG A 27 -6.61 5.95 -0.07
N LEU A 28 -7.03 5.69 1.17
CA LEU A 28 -8.45 5.68 1.48
C LEU A 28 -9.05 7.07 1.27
N ALA A 29 -8.37 8.14 1.72
CA ALA A 29 -8.79 9.51 1.47
C ALA A 29 -8.89 9.82 -0.03
N SER A 30 -7.90 9.42 -0.84
CA SER A 30 -7.93 9.62 -2.29
C SER A 30 -9.08 8.88 -2.98
N LEU A 31 -9.36 7.64 -2.57
CA LEU A 31 -10.54 6.93 -3.08
C LEU A 31 -11.84 7.62 -2.68
N VAL A 32 -11.94 8.05 -1.41
CA VAL A 32 -13.11 8.80 -0.90
C VAL A 32 -13.35 10.04 -1.74
N SER A 33 -12.30 10.84 -1.99
CA SER A 33 -12.39 12.04 -2.83
C SER A 33 -12.82 11.70 -4.25
N ALA A 34 -12.21 10.69 -4.87
CA ALA A 34 -12.55 10.26 -6.22
C ALA A 34 -14.01 9.76 -6.38
N LEU A 35 -14.58 9.20 -5.30
CA LEU A 35 -16.00 8.81 -5.27
C LEU A 35 -16.91 10.01 -5.09
N ALA A 36 -16.54 10.98 -4.25
CA ALA A 36 -17.29 12.20 -4.02
C ALA A 36 -17.28 13.12 -5.26
N ASP A 37 -16.15 13.21 -5.98
CA ASP A 37 -16.02 13.97 -7.23
C ASP A 37 -16.93 13.45 -8.36
N GLN A 38 -17.50 12.25 -8.20
CA GLN A 38 -18.47 11.66 -9.12
C GLN A 38 -19.93 11.83 -8.62
N ASP A 39 -20.21 12.87 -7.85
CA ASP A 39 -21.54 13.23 -7.32
C ASP A 39 -22.17 12.16 -6.40
N HIS A 40 -21.34 11.47 -5.60
CA HIS A 40 -21.80 10.51 -4.61
C HIS A 40 -21.66 11.06 -3.18
N ASP A 41 -22.61 10.72 -2.32
CA ASP A 41 -22.61 11.06 -0.90
C ASP A 41 -21.81 10.01 -0.11
N VAL A 42 -20.61 10.39 0.32
CA VAL A 42 -19.67 9.46 0.98
C VAL A 42 -19.57 9.76 2.46
N THR A 43 -19.99 8.81 3.29
CA THR A 43 -19.77 8.86 4.74
C THR A 43 -18.68 7.88 5.15
N VAL A 44 -17.60 8.40 5.70
CA VAL A 44 -16.53 7.61 6.30
C VAL A 44 -16.83 7.41 7.77
N TYR A 45 -17.11 6.19 8.17
CA TYR A 45 -17.19 5.80 9.58
C TYR A 45 -15.80 5.37 10.04
N ALA A 46 -15.15 6.24 10.81
CA ALA A 46 -13.81 6.01 11.34
C ALA A 46 -13.87 5.83 12.87
N ARG A 47 -13.03 4.98 13.43
CA ARG A 47 -12.95 4.85 14.88
C ARG A 47 -12.42 6.17 15.49
N ARG A 48 -13.02 6.62 16.59
CA ARG A 48 -12.51 7.74 17.37
C ARG A 48 -11.19 7.36 18.02
N ASP A 49 -10.11 8.02 17.67
CA ASP A 49 -8.75 7.75 18.12
C ASP A 49 -8.12 8.91 18.91
N SER A 50 -8.88 10.00 19.13
CA SER A 50 -8.49 11.12 19.97
C SER A 50 -9.70 11.69 20.70
N GLU A 51 -9.51 12.15 21.94
CA GLU A 51 -10.56 12.79 22.74
C GLU A 51 -11.06 14.11 22.12
N ASN A 52 -10.19 14.80 21.41
CA ASN A 52 -10.48 16.10 20.80
C ASN A 52 -11.17 16.03 19.42
N GLN A 53 -11.40 14.82 18.89
CA GLN A 53 -12.08 14.68 17.60
C GLN A 53 -13.58 15.01 17.73
N PRO A 54 -14.13 15.86 16.84
CA PRO A 54 -15.56 16.11 16.76
C PRO A 54 -16.31 14.83 16.38
N GLN A 55 -17.59 14.73 16.72
CA GLN A 55 -18.39 13.57 16.30
C GLN A 55 -18.50 13.46 14.78
N LYS A 56 -18.54 14.60 14.07
CA LYS A 56 -18.56 14.69 12.61
C LYS A 56 -17.65 15.78 12.12
N SER A 57 -17.08 15.57 10.94
CA SER A 57 -16.34 16.58 10.19
C SER A 57 -16.60 16.41 8.68
N GLU A 58 -16.43 17.47 7.92
CA GLU A 58 -16.59 17.51 6.46
C GLU A 58 -15.26 17.96 5.84
N PRO A 59 -14.31 17.03 5.59
CA PRO A 59 -12.98 17.37 5.09
C PRO A 59 -12.97 17.84 3.63
N ALA A 60 -13.99 17.48 2.85
CA ALA A 60 -14.15 17.86 1.45
C ALA A 60 -15.65 17.89 1.06
N PRO A 61 -16.04 18.59 -0.02
CA PRO A 61 -17.40 18.54 -0.54
C PRO A 61 -17.85 17.10 -0.81
N GLY A 62 -19.07 16.76 -0.40
CA GLY A 62 -19.63 15.40 -0.56
C GLY A 62 -19.06 14.33 0.37
N VAL A 63 -18.13 14.70 1.27
CA VAL A 63 -17.48 13.77 2.21
C VAL A 63 -17.81 14.12 3.65
N THR A 64 -18.46 13.21 4.36
CA THR A 64 -18.65 13.30 5.82
C THR A 64 -17.79 12.26 6.51
N VAL A 65 -17.04 12.64 7.54
CA VAL A 65 -16.37 11.69 8.46
C VAL A 65 -17.16 11.66 9.78
N GLU A 66 -17.62 10.49 10.17
CA GLU A 66 -18.30 10.25 11.45
C GLU A 66 -17.40 9.42 12.36
N HIS A 67 -16.96 10.02 13.49
CA HIS A 67 -16.07 9.37 14.45
C HIS A 67 -16.86 8.49 15.40
N VAL A 68 -16.68 7.19 15.26
CA VAL A 68 -17.40 6.14 16.02
C VAL A 68 -16.72 5.88 17.36
N PRO A 69 -17.43 6.03 18.49
CA PRO A 69 -16.88 5.77 19.82
C PRO A 69 -16.85 4.26 20.09
N ALA A 70 -15.85 3.57 19.59
CA ALA A 70 -15.61 2.16 19.79
C ALA A 70 -14.24 1.94 20.45
N GLY A 71 -14.24 1.52 21.71
CA GLY A 71 -13.05 1.42 22.55
C GLY A 71 -12.50 2.78 23.00
N PRO A 72 -11.23 2.83 23.46
CA PRO A 72 -10.62 4.05 23.99
C PRO A 72 -10.34 5.06 22.90
N ALA A 73 -10.54 6.36 23.19
CA ALA A 73 -10.25 7.47 22.28
C ALA A 73 -8.73 7.76 22.20
N LYS A 74 -7.97 6.80 21.68
CA LYS A 74 -6.52 6.88 21.45
C LYS A 74 -6.14 6.00 20.25
N GLU A 75 -4.99 6.27 19.65
CA GLU A 75 -4.42 5.38 18.64
C GLU A 75 -4.18 3.97 19.20
N LEU A 76 -4.49 2.97 18.41
CA LEU A 76 -4.31 1.57 18.73
C LEU A 76 -3.53 0.88 17.57
N PRO A 77 -2.62 -0.06 17.89
CA PRO A 77 -2.01 -0.89 16.86
C PRO A 77 -3.07 -1.76 16.19
N ALA A 78 -2.83 -2.16 14.94
CA ALA A 78 -3.80 -2.91 14.13
C ALA A 78 -4.33 -4.19 14.82
N GLU A 79 -3.49 -4.88 15.59
CA GLU A 79 -3.86 -6.06 16.37
C GLU A 79 -4.80 -5.75 17.54
N GLY A 80 -4.80 -4.50 18.01
CA GLY A 80 -5.66 -4.01 19.10
C GLY A 80 -7.06 -3.59 18.68
N LEU A 81 -7.34 -3.55 17.37
CA LEU A 81 -8.62 -3.04 16.84
C LEU A 81 -9.77 -4.06 16.88
N ALA A 82 -9.46 -5.33 16.66
CA ALA A 82 -10.46 -6.39 16.55
C ALA A 82 -11.44 -6.50 17.74
N PRO A 83 -11.02 -6.35 19.01
CA PRO A 83 -11.94 -6.38 20.15
C PRO A 83 -13.05 -5.32 20.09
N HIS A 84 -12.81 -4.20 19.38
CA HIS A 84 -13.75 -3.08 19.28
C HIS A 84 -14.69 -3.19 18.06
N ALA A 85 -14.52 -4.21 17.21
CA ALA A 85 -15.35 -4.39 16.02
C ALA A 85 -16.83 -4.61 16.36
N ALA A 86 -17.13 -5.30 17.45
CA ALA A 86 -18.52 -5.54 17.89
C ALA A 86 -19.23 -4.24 18.31
N GLU A 87 -18.57 -3.40 19.12
CA GLU A 87 -19.10 -2.10 19.55
C GLU A 87 -19.28 -1.15 18.36
N PHE A 88 -18.31 -1.14 17.44
CA PHE A 88 -18.39 -0.38 16.19
C PHE A 88 -19.58 -0.84 15.34
N GLY A 89 -19.76 -2.16 15.16
CA GLY A 89 -20.87 -2.73 14.42
C GLY A 89 -22.25 -2.40 15.02
N GLN A 90 -22.37 -2.40 16.35
CA GLN A 90 -23.60 -1.95 17.03
C GLN A 90 -23.90 -0.47 16.80
N TYR A 91 -22.86 0.38 16.72
CA TYR A 91 -23.04 1.78 16.36
C TYR A 91 -23.59 1.91 14.95
N LEU A 92 -22.98 1.21 13.98
CA LEU A 92 -23.44 1.20 12.57
C LEU A 92 -24.88 0.70 12.47
N ALA A 93 -25.24 -0.40 13.15
CA ALA A 93 -26.59 -0.96 13.14
C ALA A 93 -27.64 0.09 13.57
N ARG A 94 -27.41 0.78 14.70
CA ARG A 94 -28.30 1.87 15.15
C ARG A 94 -28.35 3.02 14.16
N ARG A 95 -27.23 3.39 13.56
CA ARG A 95 -27.11 4.52 12.65
C ARG A 95 -27.84 4.27 11.32
N TRP A 96 -27.78 3.04 10.84
CA TRP A 96 -28.34 2.63 9.56
C TRP A 96 -29.83 2.25 9.60
N GLN A 97 -30.41 1.99 10.78
CA GLN A 97 -31.86 1.73 10.91
C GLN A 97 -32.74 2.87 10.36
N GLY A 98 -32.31 4.13 10.51
CA GLY A 98 -33.07 5.29 10.01
C GLY A 98 -32.56 5.91 8.72
N ASN A 99 -31.33 5.62 8.34
CA ASN A 99 -30.67 6.17 7.13
C ASN A 99 -29.58 5.20 6.62
N ALA A 100 -30.03 4.08 6.06
CA ALA A 100 -29.14 3.07 5.51
C ALA A 100 -28.38 3.60 4.29
N PRO A 101 -27.08 3.30 4.14
CA PRO A 101 -26.37 3.52 2.90
C PRO A 101 -26.81 2.51 1.84
N ASP A 102 -26.57 2.83 0.56
CA ASP A 102 -26.80 1.89 -0.54
C ASP A 102 -25.78 0.74 -0.53
N VAL A 103 -24.55 1.04 -0.08
CA VAL A 103 -23.44 0.08 0.02
C VAL A 103 -22.52 0.45 1.19
N ALA A 104 -21.96 -0.56 1.86
CA ALA A 104 -20.92 -0.41 2.85
C ALA A 104 -19.61 -1.05 2.35
N HIS A 105 -18.53 -0.27 2.29
CA HIS A 105 -17.22 -0.80 1.91
C HIS A 105 -16.28 -0.77 3.13
N ALA A 106 -15.86 -1.93 3.58
CA ALA A 106 -15.00 -2.11 4.73
C ALA A 106 -13.52 -2.24 4.31
N TYR A 107 -12.67 -1.51 5.00
CA TYR A 107 -11.23 -1.53 4.82
C TYR A 107 -10.56 -2.21 6.00
N PHE A 108 -9.75 -3.22 5.73
CA PHE A 108 -9.12 -4.11 6.68
C PHE A 108 -10.12 -5.11 7.33
N TRP A 109 -9.65 -6.28 7.75
CA TRP A 109 -10.51 -7.37 8.22
C TRP A 109 -11.35 -7.04 9.46
N SER A 110 -10.80 -6.25 10.42
CA SER A 110 -11.55 -5.84 11.61
C SER A 110 -12.75 -4.94 11.27
N SER A 111 -12.61 -4.09 10.26
CA SER A 111 -13.70 -3.26 9.72
C SER A 111 -14.75 -4.10 9.00
N GLY A 112 -14.34 -5.20 8.35
CA GLY A 112 -15.24 -6.17 7.75
C GLY A 112 -16.17 -6.82 8.76
N LEU A 113 -15.66 -7.19 9.94
CA LEU A 113 -16.49 -7.69 11.05
C LEU A 113 -17.53 -6.66 11.49
N ALA A 114 -17.12 -5.41 11.67
CA ALA A 114 -18.01 -4.33 12.10
C ALA A 114 -19.08 -4.03 11.04
N ALA A 115 -18.70 -3.93 9.77
CA ALA A 115 -19.61 -3.65 8.67
C ALA A 115 -20.66 -4.77 8.50
N LEU A 116 -20.25 -6.04 8.55
CA LEU A 116 -21.17 -7.19 8.50
C LEU A 116 -22.13 -7.19 9.68
N ALA A 117 -21.67 -6.85 10.89
CA ALA A 117 -22.54 -6.74 12.06
C ALA A 117 -23.54 -5.58 11.91
N GLY A 118 -23.10 -4.43 11.42
CA GLY A 118 -23.95 -3.25 11.19
C GLY A 118 -24.99 -3.44 10.09
N ALA A 119 -24.64 -4.19 9.04
CA ALA A 119 -25.48 -4.41 7.87
C ALA A 119 -26.54 -5.51 8.06
N ARG A 120 -26.40 -6.37 9.08
CA ARG A 120 -27.19 -7.60 9.25
C ARG A 120 -28.69 -7.40 9.15
N ASP A 121 -29.22 -6.42 9.89
CA ASP A 121 -30.66 -6.22 10.06
C ASP A 121 -31.26 -5.21 9.06
N VAL A 122 -30.41 -4.53 8.29
CA VAL A 122 -30.81 -3.49 7.35
C VAL A 122 -30.59 -3.90 5.88
N GLY A 123 -29.99 -5.06 5.62
CA GLY A 123 -29.80 -5.60 4.28
C GLY A 123 -28.81 -4.85 3.39
N VAL A 124 -27.95 -3.99 3.97
CA VAL A 124 -26.94 -3.23 3.22
C VAL A 124 -25.87 -4.18 2.66
N PRO A 125 -25.62 -4.19 1.34
CA PRO A 125 -24.54 -5.00 0.78
C PRO A 125 -23.18 -4.53 1.25
N VAL A 126 -22.35 -5.47 1.72
CA VAL A 126 -20.98 -5.18 2.20
C VAL A 126 -19.97 -5.59 1.15
N VAL A 127 -19.05 -4.67 0.83
CA VAL A 127 -17.87 -4.88 0.01
C VAL A 127 -16.64 -4.84 0.93
N GLN A 128 -15.61 -5.63 0.65
CA GLN A 128 -14.42 -5.75 1.48
C GLN A 128 -13.13 -5.53 0.70
N THR A 129 -12.22 -4.71 1.23
CA THR A 129 -10.79 -4.65 0.86
C THR A 129 -9.96 -5.04 2.08
N PHE A 130 -9.10 -6.07 1.94
CA PHE A 130 -8.31 -6.56 3.08
C PHE A 130 -7.03 -5.76 3.36
N LEU A 131 -6.44 -5.13 2.34
CA LEU A 131 -5.14 -4.44 2.35
C LEU A 131 -3.94 -5.37 2.58
N SER A 132 -4.07 -6.34 3.47
CA SER A 132 -3.12 -7.43 3.67
C SER A 132 -3.87 -8.66 4.17
N LEU A 133 -3.67 -9.81 3.53
CA LEU A 133 -4.21 -11.10 3.94
C LEU A 133 -3.14 -11.89 4.70
N GLN A 134 -3.51 -12.50 5.82
CA GLN A 134 -2.59 -13.33 6.60
C GLN A 134 -2.01 -14.50 5.78
N ALA A 135 -2.77 -15.03 4.83
CA ALA A 135 -2.33 -16.11 3.94
C ALA A 135 -1.32 -15.68 2.86
N GLY A 136 -1.18 -14.37 2.65
CA GLY A 136 -0.20 -13.77 1.72
C GLY A 136 1.12 -13.43 2.39
N ASP A 137 1.16 -13.37 3.72
CA ASP A 137 2.41 -13.13 4.44
C ASP A 137 3.32 -14.36 4.29
N PRO A 138 4.56 -14.21 3.78
CA PRO A 138 5.49 -15.32 3.73
C PRO A 138 5.75 -15.82 5.16
N ASP A 139 5.83 -17.14 5.32
CA ASP A 139 6.29 -17.73 6.57
C ASP A 139 7.60 -17.06 7.00
N PRO A 140 7.75 -16.66 8.28
CA PRO A 140 8.98 -16.05 8.74
C PRO A 140 10.13 -16.99 8.40
N VAL A 141 11.12 -16.48 7.65
CA VAL A 141 12.31 -17.24 7.25
C VAL A 141 12.85 -17.94 8.51
N PRO A 142 13.01 -19.28 8.49
CA PRO A 142 13.48 -20.01 9.66
C PRO A 142 14.83 -19.45 10.09
N VAL A 143 14.87 -18.78 11.23
CA VAL A 143 16.15 -18.41 11.87
C VAL A 143 16.77 -19.70 12.34
N ALA A 144 17.94 -20.04 11.83
CA ALA A 144 18.69 -21.20 12.28
C ALA A 144 18.87 -21.10 13.81
N GLN A 145 18.24 -22.01 14.55
CA GLN A 145 18.21 -22.09 16.01
C GLN A 145 17.59 -20.87 16.73
N PRO A 146 16.26 -20.73 16.76
CA PRO A 146 15.61 -19.67 17.51
C PRO A 146 15.81 -19.87 19.02
N THR A 147 16.07 -18.77 19.74
CA THR A 147 16.05 -18.80 21.21
C THR A 147 14.65 -19.19 21.72
N ARG A 148 14.56 -19.71 22.97
CA ARG A 148 13.28 -20.11 23.59
C ARG A 148 12.26 -18.94 23.59
N ALA A 149 12.70 -17.71 23.79
CA ALA A 149 11.88 -16.51 23.74
C ALA A 149 11.37 -16.20 22.30
N GLN A 150 12.22 -16.39 21.29
CA GLN A 150 11.85 -16.25 19.87
C GLN A 150 10.85 -17.34 19.46
N ALA A 151 11.07 -18.59 19.88
CA ALA A 151 10.14 -19.69 19.62
C ALA A 151 8.78 -19.47 20.30
N THR A 152 8.72 -18.90 21.51
CA THR A 152 7.48 -18.57 22.21
C THR A 152 6.74 -17.43 21.50
N ARG A 153 7.44 -16.37 21.06
CA ARG A 153 6.85 -15.27 20.26
C ARG A 153 6.33 -15.75 18.91
N ALA A 154 7.10 -16.61 18.21
CA ALA A 154 6.69 -17.20 16.95
C ALA A 154 5.44 -18.08 17.11
N ARG A 155 5.32 -18.87 18.19
CA ARG A 155 4.10 -19.65 18.48
C ARG A 155 2.89 -18.78 18.81
N ALA A 156 3.07 -17.69 19.56
CA ALA A 156 1.99 -16.73 19.87
C ALA A 156 1.55 -16.01 18.58
N ALA A 157 2.50 -15.59 17.75
CA ALA A 157 2.20 -14.98 16.44
C ALA A 157 1.49 -15.97 15.51
N ALA A 158 1.94 -17.23 15.45
CA ALA A 158 1.29 -18.28 14.64
C ALA A 158 -0.14 -18.57 15.12
N GLY A 159 -0.40 -18.58 16.43
CA GLY A 159 -1.75 -18.73 16.99
C GLY A 159 -2.66 -17.56 16.63
N GLY A 160 -2.18 -16.33 16.72
CA GLY A 160 -2.88 -15.13 16.30
C GLY A 160 -3.14 -15.10 14.79
N GLY A 161 -2.15 -15.50 13.99
CA GLY A 161 -2.25 -15.60 12.54
C GLY A 161 -3.32 -16.60 12.08
N ALA A 162 -3.38 -17.77 12.70
CA ALA A 162 -4.40 -18.77 12.37
C ALA A 162 -5.83 -18.31 12.72
N ALA A 163 -5.99 -17.58 13.82
CA ALA A 163 -7.29 -17.01 14.19
C ALA A 163 -7.70 -15.90 13.20
N ARG A 164 -6.78 -15.01 12.84
CA ARG A 164 -7.00 -13.95 11.84
C ARG A 164 -7.36 -14.55 10.49
N LEU A 165 -6.63 -15.55 10.01
CA LEU A 165 -6.90 -16.24 8.74
C LEU A 165 -8.31 -16.84 8.68
N ARG A 166 -8.80 -17.43 9.79
CA ARG A 166 -10.18 -17.94 9.86
C ARG A 166 -11.19 -16.80 9.74
N LEU A 167 -10.97 -15.68 10.41
CA LEU A 167 -11.86 -14.52 10.37
C LEU A 167 -11.85 -13.89 8.96
N GLU A 168 -10.70 -13.70 8.35
CA GLU A 168 -10.57 -13.24 6.96
C GLU A 168 -11.34 -14.13 6.00
N SER A 169 -11.23 -15.46 6.15
CA SER A 169 -11.97 -16.42 5.32
C SER A 169 -13.50 -16.34 5.53
N VAL A 170 -13.96 -16.13 6.76
CA VAL A 170 -15.38 -15.95 7.07
C VAL A 170 -15.89 -14.65 6.46
N ILE A 171 -15.19 -13.54 6.67
CA ILE A 171 -15.55 -12.24 6.10
C ILE A 171 -15.64 -12.34 4.59
N ALA A 172 -14.59 -12.84 3.92
CA ALA A 172 -14.52 -12.90 2.47
C ALA A 172 -15.66 -13.72 1.82
N ARG A 173 -16.18 -14.74 2.54
CA ARG A 173 -17.34 -15.53 2.08
C ARG A 173 -18.69 -14.92 2.43
N SER A 174 -18.73 -13.99 3.39
CA SER A 174 -19.98 -13.38 3.89
C SER A 174 -20.31 -12.07 3.20
N VAL A 175 -19.30 -11.39 2.62
CA VAL A 175 -19.50 -10.12 1.91
C VAL A 175 -20.02 -10.33 0.49
N ARG A 176 -20.61 -9.29 -0.07
CA ARG A 176 -21.15 -9.29 -1.43
C ARG A 176 -20.06 -9.34 -2.49
N ALA A 177 -18.97 -8.61 -2.26
CA ALA A 177 -17.79 -8.61 -3.12
C ALA A 177 -16.52 -8.35 -2.31
N VAL A 178 -15.40 -8.91 -2.78
CA VAL A 178 -14.06 -8.63 -2.28
C VAL A 178 -13.29 -7.90 -3.38
N LEU A 179 -12.70 -6.75 -3.05
CA LEU A 179 -11.81 -6.03 -3.95
C LEU A 179 -10.37 -6.42 -3.63
N ALA A 180 -9.77 -7.17 -4.53
CA ALA A 180 -8.38 -7.58 -4.45
C ALA A 180 -7.52 -6.55 -5.17
N SER A 181 -6.38 -6.19 -4.58
CA SER A 181 -5.44 -5.19 -5.13
C SER A 181 -4.45 -5.77 -6.15
N SER A 182 -4.36 -7.10 -6.24
CA SER A 182 -3.45 -7.81 -7.13
C SER A 182 -3.97 -9.18 -7.54
N SER A 183 -3.45 -9.72 -8.63
CA SER A 183 -3.71 -11.10 -9.06
C SER A 183 -3.21 -12.13 -8.04
N SER A 184 -2.15 -11.82 -7.30
CA SER A 184 -1.63 -12.62 -6.19
C SER A 184 -2.66 -12.70 -5.06
N GLU A 185 -3.23 -11.56 -4.65
CA GLU A 185 -4.30 -11.51 -3.64
C GLU A 185 -5.55 -12.28 -4.09
N MET A 186 -5.96 -12.16 -5.39
CA MET A 186 -7.04 -12.97 -5.95
C MET A 186 -6.76 -14.47 -5.83
N SER A 187 -5.55 -14.89 -6.14
CA SER A 187 -5.12 -16.30 -6.03
C SER A 187 -5.16 -16.77 -4.57
N THR A 188 -4.77 -15.93 -3.64
CA THR A 188 -4.84 -16.19 -2.19
C THR A 188 -6.29 -16.35 -1.72
N LEU A 189 -7.19 -15.45 -2.13
CA LEU A 189 -8.62 -15.53 -1.83
C LEU A 189 -9.25 -16.81 -2.39
N ALA A 190 -8.85 -17.22 -3.60
CA ALA A 190 -9.31 -18.49 -4.18
C ALA A 190 -8.88 -19.71 -3.35
N ARG A 191 -7.63 -19.73 -2.83
CA ARG A 191 -7.16 -20.77 -1.91
C ARG A 191 -7.93 -20.78 -0.59
N LEU A 192 -8.43 -19.63 -0.12
CA LEU A 192 -9.30 -19.53 1.04
C LEU A 192 -10.76 -19.95 0.75
N GLY A 193 -11.06 -20.43 -0.46
CA GLY A 193 -12.37 -20.90 -0.85
C GLY A 193 -13.39 -19.78 -1.14
N VAL A 194 -12.91 -18.57 -1.45
CA VAL A 194 -13.77 -17.47 -1.90
C VAL A 194 -14.16 -17.69 -3.35
N ARG A 195 -15.44 -17.51 -3.66
CA ARG A 195 -15.96 -17.69 -5.01
C ARG A 195 -15.33 -16.68 -5.97
N ARG A 196 -14.91 -17.13 -7.15
CA ARG A 196 -14.25 -16.29 -8.14
C ARG A 196 -15.17 -15.14 -8.64
N ASP A 197 -16.46 -15.38 -8.71
CA ASP A 197 -17.45 -14.38 -9.14
C ASP A 197 -17.73 -13.29 -8.08
N SER A 198 -17.30 -13.45 -6.84
CA SER A 198 -17.37 -12.44 -5.79
C SER A 198 -16.07 -11.65 -5.62
N VAL A 199 -14.98 -12.02 -6.31
CA VAL A 199 -13.70 -11.28 -6.26
C VAL A 199 -13.53 -10.41 -7.49
N ARG A 200 -13.09 -9.16 -7.29
CA ARG A 200 -12.80 -8.19 -8.36
C ARG A 200 -11.41 -7.62 -8.15
N LEU A 201 -10.67 -7.49 -9.24
CA LEU A 201 -9.36 -6.85 -9.23
C LEU A 201 -9.55 -5.33 -9.35
N ILE A 202 -9.26 -4.62 -8.28
CA ILE A 202 -9.17 -3.16 -8.24
C ILE A 202 -7.79 -2.81 -7.73
N PRO A 203 -6.86 -2.43 -8.62
CA PRO A 203 -5.50 -2.11 -8.23
C PRO A 203 -5.46 -0.82 -7.40
N ARG A 204 -4.33 -0.56 -6.80
CA ARG A 204 -4.09 0.69 -6.06
C ARG A 204 -3.96 1.85 -7.03
N GLY A 205 -4.52 3.00 -6.67
CA GLY A 205 -4.41 4.23 -7.44
C GLY A 205 -3.13 5.01 -7.15
N VAL A 206 -2.83 5.95 -8.04
CA VAL A 206 -1.82 6.98 -7.88
C VAL A 206 -2.42 8.35 -8.17
N ASN A 207 -1.99 9.38 -7.43
CA ASN A 207 -2.34 10.76 -7.71
C ASN A 207 -1.49 11.29 -8.87
N THR A 208 -2.03 11.24 -10.08
CA THR A 208 -1.33 11.69 -11.30
C THR A 208 -1.20 13.20 -11.42
N GLY A 209 -1.83 13.98 -10.55
CA GLY A 209 -1.62 15.43 -10.43
C GLY A 209 -0.39 15.75 -9.59
N GLU A 210 -0.08 14.94 -8.59
CA GLU A 210 1.08 15.07 -7.72
C GLU A 210 2.31 14.37 -8.29
N PHE A 211 2.11 13.10 -8.72
CA PHE A 211 3.13 12.29 -9.38
C PHE A 211 2.97 12.42 -10.89
N SER A 212 3.77 13.28 -11.49
CA SER A 212 3.79 13.54 -12.94
C SER A 212 5.23 13.80 -13.39
N PRO A 213 5.54 13.68 -14.68
CA PRO A 213 6.88 14.02 -15.20
C PRO A 213 7.24 15.50 -15.00
N GLU A 214 6.23 16.36 -14.94
CA GLU A 214 6.38 17.80 -14.79
C GLU A 214 6.53 18.17 -13.31
N GLY A 215 7.40 19.15 -13.02
CA GLY A 215 7.57 19.71 -11.69
C GLY A 215 9.02 19.76 -11.21
N PRO A 216 9.26 20.11 -9.93
CA PRO A 216 10.59 20.20 -9.35
C PRO A 216 11.35 18.87 -9.42
N VAL A 217 12.67 18.96 -9.61
CA VAL A 217 13.60 17.82 -9.60
C VAL A 217 14.57 18.02 -8.44
N ALA A 218 14.76 16.97 -7.63
CA ALA A 218 15.71 17.05 -6.52
C ALA A 218 17.16 17.18 -7.03
N GLN A 219 18.01 17.87 -6.26
CA GLN A 219 19.41 18.05 -6.60
C GLN A 219 20.10 16.69 -6.75
N ARG A 220 20.94 16.55 -7.78
CA ARG A 220 21.66 15.31 -8.09
C ARG A 220 23.10 15.56 -8.50
N SER A 221 23.92 14.52 -8.44
CA SER A 221 25.27 14.50 -9.02
C SER A 221 25.20 14.26 -10.55
N ASP A 222 26.36 14.29 -11.21
CA ASP A 222 26.47 13.95 -12.64
C ASP A 222 26.39 12.43 -12.91
N ARG A 223 26.40 11.60 -11.88
CA ARG A 223 26.30 10.14 -12.03
C ARG A 223 24.86 9.71 -12.36
N PRO A 224 24.68 8.64 -13.14
CA PRO A 224 23.38 7.99 -13.22
C PRO A 224 22.84 7.63 -11.83
N ARG A 225 21.63 8.10 -11.52
CA ARG A 225 21.01 7.92 -10.21
C ARG A 225 20.04 6.76 -10.21
N LEU A 226 20.35 5.75 -9.41
CA LEU A 226 19.42 4.71 -9.02
C LEU A 226 18.74 5.14 -7.72
N LEU A 227 17.43 5.00 -7.65
CA LEU A 227 16.66 5.32 -6.44
C LEU A 227 16.02 4.04 -5.88
N CYS A 228 16.14 3.82 -4.58
CA CYS A 228 15.42 2.79 -3.85
C CYS A 228 14.61 3.46 -2.73
N VAL A 229 13.29 3.35 -2.77
CA VAL A 229 12.40 3.94 -1.75
C VAL A 229 11.73 2.80 -0.99
N ALA A 230 12.23 2.50 0.20
CA ALA A 230 11.73 1.39 1.01
C ALA A 230 12.09 1.56 2.50
N PRO A 231 11.30 0.99 3.42
CA PRO A 231 11.72 0.84 4.80
C PRO A 231 13.05 0.09 4.90
N LEU A 232 13.93 0.47 5.84
CA LEU A 232 15.19 -0.23 6.10
C LEU A 232 14.91 -1.53 6.90
N ALA A 233 14.10 -2.43 6.36
CA ALA A 233 13.68 -3.66 7.00
C ALA A 233 14.05 -4.88 6.14
N PRO A 234 14.15 -6.09 6.72
CA PRO A 234 14.34 -7.32 5.95
C PRO A 234 13.27 -7.48 4.87
N ASN A 235 13.62 -8.13 3.78
CA ASN A 235 12.74 -8.43 2.65
C ASN A 235 12.25 -7.23 1.83
N GLN A 236 12.66 -6.00 2.17
CA GLN A 236 12.31 -4.79 1.41
C GLN A 236 13.25 -4.52 0.21
N GLY A 237 14.29 -5.34 0.01
CA GLY A 237 15.15 -5.33 -1.18
C GLY A 237 16.25 -4.26 -1.20
N VAL A 238 16.39 -3.47 -0.14
CA VAL A 238 17.45 -2.44 -0.05
C VAL A 238 18.84 -3.06 -0.12
N ASP A 239 19.06 -4.19 0.54
CA ASP A 239 20.32 -4.95 0.48
C ASP A 239 20.57 -5.51 -0.92
N VAL A 240 19.51 -5.92 -1.64
CA VAL A 240 19.60 -6.39 -3.04
C VAL A 240 20.04 -5.24 -3.96
N ALA A 241 19.47 -4.04 -3.78
CA ALA A 241 19.87 -2.85 -4.54
C ALA A 241 21.35 -2.45 -4.27
N VAL A 242 21.78 -2.48 -3.00
CA VAL A 242 23.20 -2.24 -2.64
C VAL A 242 24.13 -3.26 -3.28
N ARG A 243 23.76 -4.55 -3.30
CA ARG A 243 24.55 -5.60 -3.97
C ARG A 243 24.59 -5.40 -5.48
N ALA A 244 23.48 -5.00 -6.10
CA ALA A 244 23.44 -4.74 -7.55
C ALA A 244 24.36 -3.58 -7.94
N LEU A 245 24.50 -2.54 -7.09
CA LEU A 245 25.35 -1.39 -7.35
C LEU A 245 26.84 -1.76 -7.53
N ALA A 246 27.29 -2.87 -6.94
CA ALA A 246 28.68 -3.34 -7.09
C ALA A 246 29.03 -3.62 -8.56
N ASP A 247 28.07 -4.10 -9.34
CA ASP A 247 28.22 -4.40 -10.77
C ASP A 247 27.85 -3.22 -11.70
N ILE A 248 27.64 -2.01 -11.15
CA ILE A 248 27.27 -0.79 -11.90
C ILE A 248 28.20 0.36 -11.45
N PRO A 249 29.47 0.37 -11.93
CA PRO A 249 30.51 1.28 -11.39
C PRO A 249 30.23 2.77 -11.65
N GLU A 250 29.51 3.12 -12.71
CA GLU A 250 29.17 4.48 -13.08
C GLU A 250 28.07 5.12 -12.25
N ALA A 251 27.18 4.33 -11.63
CA ALA A 251 25.98 4.83 -10.97
C ALA A 251 26.18 5.14 -9.47
N GLU A 252 25.31 6.01 -8.95
CA GLU A 252 25.05 6.19 -7.52
C GLU A 252 23.70 5.53 -7.13
N LEU A 253 23.57 5.14 -5.87
CA LEU A 253 22.31 4.62 -5.30
C LEU A 253 21.85 5.54 -4.17
N VAL A 254 20.70 6.18 -4.35
CA VAL A 254 20.01 6.93 -3.29
C VAL A 254 19.00 5.98 -2.64
N ILE A 255 19.08 5.83 -1.32
CA ILE A 255 18.17 5.04 -0.50
C ILE A 255 17.32 6.01 0.33
N ALA A 256 16.02 6.06 0.04
CA ALA A 256 15.04 6.86 0.75
C ALA A 256 14.14 5.96 1.61
N GLY A 257 14.14 6.20 2.92
CA GLY A 257 13.37 5.44 3.90
C GLY A 257 14.13 5.25 5.22
N GLY A 258 13.45 4.62 6.17
CA GLY A 258 13.96 4.50 7.53
C GLY A 258 13.74 5.78 8.36
N PRO A 259 14.51 5.98 9.44
CA PRO A 259 14.44 7.17 10.28
C PRO A 259 14.81 8.44 9.52
N GLU A 260 14.46 9.60 10.07
CA GLU A 260 14.96 10.90 9.61
C GLU A 260 16.50 10.90 9.49
N HIS A 261 17.02 11.65 8.53
CA HIS A 261 18.45 11.69 8.22
C HIS A 261 19.35 11.86 9.47
N GLY A 262 18.99 12.75 10.38
CA GLY A 262 19.74 12.97 11.63
C GLY A 262 19.75 11.81 12.62
N LYS A 263 18.78 10.90 12.51
CA LYS A 263 18.59 9.72 13.40
C LYS A 263 19.14 8.43 12.80
N LEU A 264 19.54 8.38 11.53
CA LEU A 264 20.00 7.18 10.81
C LEU A 264 21.14 6.45 11.54
N ARG A 265 22.11 7.16 12.09
CA ARG A 265 23.28 6.55 12.76
C ARG A 265 22.92 5.62 13.93
N GLY A 266 21.78 5.86 14.58
CA GLY A 266 21.24 5.03 15.66
C GLY A 266 20.54 3.76 15.17
N ASP A 267 20.16 3.69 13.91
CA ASP A 267 19.39 2.59 13.36
C ASP A 267 20.26 1.36 13.07
N LYS A 268 19.77 0.16 13.43
CA LYS A 268 20.51 -1.11 13.25
C LYS A 268 20.59 -1.52 11.78
N ALA A 269 19.49 -1.33 11.04
CA ALA A 269 19.42 -1.72 9.63
C ALA A 269 20.31 -0.82 8.78
N TYR A 270 20.28 0.50 9.04
CA TYR A 270 21.22 1.44 8.43
C TYR A 270 22.67 1.01 8.61
N ARG A 271 23.08 0.68 9.86
CA ARG A 271 24.47 0.25 10.13
C ARG A 271 24.82 -1.06 9.43
N ALA A 272 23.86 -1.98 9.29
CA ALA A 272 24.07 -3.22 8.56
C ALA A 272 24.25 -2.98 7.05
N LEU A 273 23.43 -2.13 6.46
CA LEU A 273 23.53 -1.73 5.05
C LEU A 273 24.82 -0.95 4.76
N LEU A 274 25.24 -0.11 5.70
CA LEU A 274 26.50 0.64 5.59
C LEU A 274 27.71 -0.29 5.58
N ARG A 275 27.73 -1.33 6.44
CA ARG A 275 28.76 -2.37 6.41
C ARG A 275 28.76 -3.13 5.09
N LEU A 276 27.59 -3.55 4.63
CA LEU A 276 27.43 -4.23 3.34
C LEU A 276 28.00 -3.38 2.20
N ALA A 277 27.68 -2.09 2.15
CA ALA A 277 28.20 -1.19 1.13
C ALA A 277 29.74 -1.04 1.21
N SER A 278 30.32 -1.06 2.42
CA SER A 278 31.78 -1.03 2.63
C SER A 278 32.45 -2.35 2.20
N GLU A 279 31.88 -3.49 2.54
CA GLU A 279 32.36 -4.82 2.12
C GLU A 279 32.37 -5.01 0.61
N LEU A 280 31.41 -4.37 -0.09
CA LEU A 280 31.28 -4.38 -1.54
C LEU A 280 32.06 -3.26 -2.23
N ASN A 281 32.79 -2.40 -1.50
CA ASN A 281 33.52 -1.24 -2.03
C ASN A 281 32.65 -0.26 -2.82
N VAL A 282 31.39 -0.06 -2.39
CA VAL A 282 30.43 0.88 -3.01
C VAL A 282 29.96 2.00 -2.06
N ARG A 283 30.57 2.10 -0.86
CA ARG A 283 30.14 3.01 0.19
C ARG A 283 30.08 4.48 -0.22
N ASP A 284 31.00 4.92 -1.05
CA ASP A 284 31.13 6.28 -1.61
C ASP A 284 30.04 6.63 -2.63
N ARG A 285 29.33 5.61 -3.13
CA ARG A 285 28.26 5.74 -4.13
C ARG A 285 26.87 5.42 -3.57
N VAL A 286 26.76 5.10 -2.28
CA VAL A 286 25.49 4.89 -1.60
C VAL A 286 25.14 6.09 -0.73
N ILE A 287 24.03 6.74 -1.04
CA ILE A 287 23.53 7.94 -0.35
C ILE A 287 22.28 7.53 0.44
N PHE A 288 22.33 7.59 1.75
CA PHE A 288 21.16 7.37 2.61
C PHE A 288 20.48 8.71 2.86
N HIS A 289 19.31 8.88 2.26
CA HIS A 289 18.50 10.09 2.41
C HIS A 289 17.78 10.14 3.77
N GLY A 290 17.37 8.99 4.29
CA GLY A 290 16.45 8.89 5.42
C GLY A 290 14.98 8.94 4.96
N SER A 291 14.08 9.20 5.90
CA SER A 291 12.66 9.39 5.56
C SER A 291 12.49 10.58 4.62
N VAL A 292 11.57 10.42 3.66
CA VAL A 292 11.19 11.47 2.69
C VAL A 292 9.74 11.85 2.96
N SER A 293 9.46 13.16 2.99
CA SER A 293 8.09 13.64 3.04
C SER A 293 7.36 13.27 1.73
N GLU A 294 6.05 13.14 1.78
CA GLU A 294 5.31 12.86 0.55
C GLU A 294 5.42 13.99 -0.47
N GLY A 295 5.44 15.25 -0.02
CA GLY A 295 5.60 16.39 -0.91
C GLY A 295 6.96 16.44 -1.62
N ASP A 296 8.01 15.87 -1.02
CA ASP A 296 9.37 15.82 -1.61
C ASP A 296 9.58 14.57 -2.49
N LEU A 297 8.78 13.52 -2.29
CA LEU A 297 8.95 12.26 -3.01
C LEU A 297 8.83 12.41 -4.53
N PRO A 298 7.87 13.17 -5.10
CA PRO A 298 7.79 13.36 -6.55
C PRO A 298 9.05 13.99 -7.14
N ALA A 299 9.63 14.99 -6.46
CA ALA A 299 10.88 15.62 -6.89
C ALA A 299 12.07 14.64 -6.85
N LEU A 300 12.10 13.77 -5.83
CA LEU A 300 13.13 12.74 -5.71
C LEU A 300 12.99 11.68 -6.80
N LEU A 301 11.77 11.21 -7.10
CA LEU A 301 11.49 10.27 -8.19
C LEU A 301 11.91 10.84 -9.54
N ARG A 302 11.54 12.09 -9.85
CA ARG A 302 11.95 12.78 -11.09
C ARG A 302 13.46 12.97 -11.21
N SER A 303 14.21 12.98 -10.09
CA SER A 303 15.67 13.11 -10.12
C SER A 303 16.39 11.79 -10.46
N ALA A 304 15.70 10.67 -10.46
CA ALA A 304 16.27 9.36 -10.68
C ALA A 304 16.20 8.95 -12.16
N ASP A 305 17.26 8.32 -12.67
CA ASP A 305 17.25 7.71 -13.99
C ASP A 305 16.48 6.37 -13.96
N LEU A 306 16.48 5.69 -12.79
CA LEU A 306 15.80 4.41 -12.59
C LEU A 306 15.37 4.27 -11.12
N LEU A 307 14.16 3.73 -10.91
CA LEU A 307 13.77 3.16 -9.62
C LEU A 307 14.18 1.69 -9.56
N VAL A 308 14.78 1.27 -8.45
CA VAL A 308 15.06 -0.13 -8.12
C VAL A 308 14.14 -0.53 -6.97
N ASP A 309 13.12 -1.33 -7.28
CA ASP A 309 12.15 -1.85 -6.29
C ASP A 309 12.27 -3.38 -6.23
N ALA A 310 13.15 -3.87 -5.35
CA ALA A 310 13.63 -5.26 -5.35
C ALA A 310 13.25 -6.07 -4.09
N PRO A 311 12.01 -5.98 -3.56
CA PRO A 311 11.60 -6.76 -2.41
C PRO A 311 11.66 -8.26 -2.68
N THR A 312 11.83 -9.04 -1.60
CA THR A 312 11.73 -10.51 -1.62
C THR A 312 10.43 -11.01 -0.99
N GLY A 313 9.70 -10.15 -0.29
CA GLY A 313 8.33 -10.35 0.19
C GLY A 313 7.31 -9.67 -0.74
N GLU A 314 6.02 -9.90 -0.53
CA GLU A 314 4.97 -9.36 -1.39
C GLU A 314 4.91 -7.83 -1.32
N PRO A 315 5.16 -7.10 -2.41
CA PRO A 315 5.12 -5.65 -2.46
C PRO A 315 3.69 -5.15 -2.71
N PHE A 316 3.46 -3.89 -2.36
CA PHE A 316 2.24 -3.19 -2.76
C PHE A 316 2.39 -2.41 -4.08
N ALA A 317 3.56 -2.44 -4.72
CA ALA A 317 3.93 -1.74 -5.94
C ALA A 317 3.62 -0.23 -5.96
N THR A 318 3.43 0.42 -4.81
CA THR A 318 3.03 1.83 -4.74
C THR A 318 4.12 2.73 -5.25
N VAL A 319 5.34 2.53 -4.75
CA VAL A 319 6.49 3.35 -5.16
C VAL A 319 6.81 3.13 -6.64
N ALA A 320 6.70 1.88 -7.12
CA ALA A 320 6.85 1.58 -8.54
C ALA A 320 5.83 2.35 -9.39
N LEU A 321 4.56 2.41 -8.95
CA LEU A 321 3.51 3.13 -9.63
C LEU A 321 3.71 4.66 -9.59
N GLU A 322 4.15 5.20 -8.45
CA GLU A 322 4.49 6.61 -8.28
C GLU A 322 5.67 7.02 -9.19
N ALA A 323 6.69 6.16 -9.28
CA ALA A 323 7.82 6.35 -10.21
C ALA A 323 7.37 6.32 -11.66
N MET A 324 6.56 5.34 -12.04
CA MET A 324 5.96 5.25 -13.37
C MET A 324 5.18 6.53 -13.72
N ALA A 325 4.38 7.05 -12.79
CA ALA A 325 3.63 8.29 -12.99
C ALA A 325 4.54 9.52 -13.15
N CYS A 326 5.72 9.53 -12.51
CA CYS A 326 6.76 10.56 -12.69
C CYS A 326 7.61 10.37 -13.95
N GLY A 327 7.37 9.34 -14.75
CA GLY A 327 8.19 9.03 -15.94
C GLY A 327 9.53 8.37 -15.62
N THR A 328 9.73 7.91 -14.39
CA THR A 328 10.94 7.20 -13.96
C THR A 328 10.80 5.71 -14.25
N PRO A 329 11.62 5.13 -15.15
CA PRO A 329 11.60 3.70 -15.43
C PRO A 329 11.87 2.85 -14.19
N VAL A 330 11.26 1.66 -14.12
CA VAL A 330 11.33 0.79 -12.95
C VAL A 330 12.01 -0.53 -13.28
N VAL A 331 12.95 -0.95 -12.43
CA VAL A 331 13.47 -2.33 -12.41
C VAL A 331 13.02 -2.95 -11.09
N ALA A 332 12.16 -3.97 -11.15
CA ALA A 332 11.51 -4.52 -9.96
C ALA A 332 11.59 -6.04 -9.87
N SER A 333 11.40 -6.56 -8.64
CA SER A 333 11.19 -8.00 -8.43
C SER A 333 9.89 -8.47 -9.09
N ALA A 334 9.95 -9.61 -9.80
CA ALA A 334 8.80 -10.24 -10.46
C ALA A 334 7.91 -10.99 -9.44
N ILE A 335 7.31 -10.26 -8.50
CA ILE A 335 6.43 -10.81 -7.46
C ILE A 335 5.25 -9.89 -7.18
N GLY A 336 4.18 -10.48 -6.64
CA GLY A 336 3.03 -9.75 -6.12
C GLY A 336 2.43 -8.77 -7.12
N SER A 337 2.09 -7.60 -6.65
CA SER A 337 1.47 -6.54 -7.46
C SER A 337 2.38 -5.94 -8.53
N HIS A 338 3.71 -6.16 -8.49
CA HIS A 338 4.60 -5.77 -9.59
C HIS A 338 4.23 -6.47 -10.91
N LEU A 339 3.78 -7.73 -10.85
CA LEU A 339 3.37 -8.51 -12.03
C LEU A 339 2.13 -7.92 -12.73
N ASP A 340 1.28 -7.21 -11.99
CA ASP A 340 0.10 -6.55 -12.53
C ASP A 340 0.42 -5.12 -13.01
N THR A 341 1.32 -4.44 -12.29
CA THR A 341 1.62 -3.03 -12.50
C THR A 341 2.58 -2.80 -13.65
N ILE A 342 3.66 -3.60 -13.72
CA ILE A 342 4.73 -3.45 -14.69
C ILE A 342 4.53 -4.41 -15.86
N ILE A 343 4.57 -3.90 -17.08
CA ILE A 343 4.65 -4.71 -18.29
C ILE A 343 6.12 -4.86 -18.63
N ASP A 344 6.66 -6.08 -18.41
CA ASP A 344 8.07 -6.38 -18.66
C ASP A 344 8.49 -6.07 -20.09
N GLY A 345 9.59 -5.33 -20.23
CA GLY A 345 10.10 -4.89 -21.52
C GLY A 345 9.34 -3.73 -22.17
N THR A 346 8.35 -3.13 -21.47
CA THR A 346 7.55 -2.01 -22.01
C THR A 346 7.47 -0.83 -21.05
N THR A 347 7.01 -1.05 -19.81
CA THR A 347 6.87 0.02 -18.80
C THR A 347 7.88 -0.10 -17.67
N GLY A 348 8.76 -1.06 -17.74
CA GLY A 348 9.80 -1.39 -16.79
C GLY A 348 10.36 -2.76 -17.05
N LEU A 349 11.23 -3.24 -16.17
CA LEU A 349 11.81 -4.58 -16.24
C LEU A 349 11.54 -5.36 -14.95
N LEU A 350 11.16 -6.62 -15.13
CA LEU A 350 10.92 -7.56 -14.04
C LEU A 350 12.07 -8.56 -13.94
N VAL A 351 12.53 -8.80 -12.71
CA VAL A 351 13.65 -9.72 -12.41
C VAL A 351 13.21 -10.68 -11.30
N PRO A 352 13.55 -11.97 -11.37
CA PRO A 352 13.28 -12.86 -10.24
C PRO A 352 13.82 -12.30 -8.91
N PRO A 353 13.09 -12.42 -7.79
CA PRO A 353 13.49 -11.82 -6.52
C PRO A 353 14.82 -12.37 -6.01
N GLY A 354 15.58 -11.52 -5.30
CA GLY A 354 16.86 -11.89 -4.69
C GLY A 354 17.99 -12.15 -5.71
N ARG A 355 17.95 -11.55 -6.89
CA ARG A 355 18.97 -11.71 -7.95
C ARG A 355 19.68 -10.39 -8.29
N PRO A 356 20.57 -9.89 -7.42
CA PRO A 356 21.22 -8.58 -7.62
C PRO A 356 22.02 -8.50 -8.93
N GLY A 357 22.71 -9.57 -9.35
CA GLY A 357 23.44 -9.58 -10.62
C GLY A 357 22.54 -9.43 -11.86
N LEU A 358 21.32 -10.00 -11.84
CA LEU A 358 20.36 -9.79 -12.94
C LEU A 358 19.80 -8.37 -12.92
N ILE A 359 19.53 -7.80 -11.74
CA ILE A 359 19.12 -6.40 -11.58
C ILE A 359 20.20 -5.50 -12.17
N ALA A 360 21.47 -5.70 -11.81
CA ALA A 360 22.59 -4.93 -12.36
C ALA A 360 22.70 -5.05 -13.88
N GLN A 361 22.54 -6.26 -14.42
CA GLN A 361 22.54 -6.48 -15.87
C GLN A 361 21.44 -5.67 -16.57
N ARG A 362 20.21 -5.71 -16.06
CA ARG A 362 19.05 -4.98 -16.61
C ARG A 362 19.26 -3.46 -16.54
N ILE A 363 19.77 -2.97 -15.41
CA ILE A 363 20.09 -1.55 -15.22
C ILE A 363 21.15 -1.08 -16.22
N ARG A 364 22.26 -1.80 -16.37
CA ARG A 364 23.30 -1.46 -17.35
C ARG A 364 22.75 -1.42 -18.78
N THR A 365 21.87 -2.37 -19.14
CA THR A 365 21.23 -2.36 -20.46
C THR A 365 20.43 -1.09 -20.69
N LEU A 366 19.68 -0.64 -19.68
CA LEU A 366 18.89 0.59 -19.78
C LEU A 366 19.77 1.84 -19.80
N LEU A 367 20.76 1.94 -18.91
CA LEU A 367 21.69 3.08 -18.85
C LEU A 367 22.51 3.24 -20.13
N ALA A 368 22.80 2.15 -20.82
CA ALA A 368 23.50 2.17 -22.12
C ALA A 368 22.63 2.68 -23.29
N SER A 369 21.32 2.84 -23.10
CA SER A 369 20.38 3.26 -24.14
C SER A 369 19.42 4.34 -23.65
N PRO A 370 19.78 5.64 -23.79
CA PRO A 370 18.88 6.76 -23.43
C PRO A 370 17.49 6.67 -24.08
N MET A 371 17.44 6.20 -25.32
CA MET A 371 16.19 6.01 -26.06
C MET A 371 15.28 4.96 -25.39
N LEU A 372 15.83 3.88 -24.84
CA LEU A 372 15.05 2.88 -24.10
C LEU A 372 14.56 3.45 -22.76
N LEU A 373 15.41 4.20 -22.05
CA LEU A 373 15.02 4.86 -20.80
C LEU A 373 13.83 5.80 -21.03
N GLU A 374 13.94 6.67 -22.03
CA GLU A 374 12.88 7.62 -22.39
C GLU A 374 11.60 6.88 -22.83
N GLY A 375 11.72 5.88 -23.69
CA GLY A 375 10.58 5.09 -24.15
C GLY A 375 9.84 4.36 -23.01
N PHE A 376 10.59 3.81 -22.06
CA PHE A 376 10.00 3.17 -20.87
C PHE A 376 9.32 4.20 -19.96
N GLY A 377 9.93 5.37 -19.78
CA GLY A 377 9.34 6.46 -19.00
C GLY A 377 8.00 6.92 -19.59
N ILE A 378 7.94 7.16 -20.90
CA ILE A 378 6.69 7.56 -21.59
C ILE A 378 5.62 6.48 -21.44
N ALA A 379 5.94 5.21 -21.76
CA ALA A 379 4.99 4.11 -21.66
C ALA A 379 4.50 3.89 -20.20
N ALA A 380 5.37 4.12 -19.22
CA ALA A 380 5.04 4.04 -17.81
C ALA A 380 4.02 5.13 -17.38
N VAL A 381 4.23 6.38 -17.82
CA VAL A 381 3.30 7.49 -17.57
C VAL A 381 1.93 7.20 -18.17
N ASP A 382 1.90 6.79 -19.44
CA ASP A 382 0.66 6.48 -20.14
C ASP A 382 -0.13 5.38 -19.41
N ARG A 383 0.56 4.33 -18.98
CA ARG A 383 -0.06 3.25 -18.21
C ARG A 383 -0.56 3.72 -16.85
N ALA A 384 0.24 4.50 -16.11
CA ALA A 384 -0.15 5.03 -14.81
C ALA A 384 -1.42 5.89 -14.92
N ARG A 385 -1.47 6.81 -15.88
CA ARG A 385 -2.62 7.69 -16.14
C ARG A 385 -3.86 6.91 -16.60
N ALA A 386 -3.71 6.01 -17.56
CA ALA A 386 -4.85 5.31 -18.16
C ALA A 386 -5.46 4.23 -17.25
N ARG A 387 -4.65 3.61 -16.38
CA ARG A 387 -5.08 2.42 -15.63
C ARG A 387 -5.14 2.62 -14.12
N TYR A 388 -4.35 3.55 -13.56
CA TYR A 388 -4.12 3.66 -12.12
C TYR A 388 -4.43 5.04 -11.54
N SER A 389 -4.95 6.01 -12.32
CA SER A 389 -5.44 7.27 -11.76
C SER A 389 -6.58 7.01 -10.77
N TRP A 390 -6.68 7.83 -9.73
CA TRP A 390 -7.77 7.69 -8.75
C TRP A 390 -9.16 7.84 -9.37
N ASP A 391 -9.32 8.66 -10.41
CA ASP A 391 -10.57 8.78 -11.17
C ASP A 391 -10.96 7.43 -11.78
N ARG A 392 -10.02 6.74 -12.40
CA ARG A 392 -10.25 5.42 -12.99
C ARG A 392 -10.58 4.38 -11.93
N ILE A 393 -9.83 4.37 -10.82
CA ILE A 393 -10.08 3.46 -9.69
C ILE A 393 -11.44 3.74 -9.04
N GLY A 394 -11.82 5.02 -8.90
CA GLY A 394 -13.16 5.42 -8.44
C GLY A 394 -14.27 4.87 -9.32
N GLN A 395 -14.17 5.07 -10.65
CA GLN A 395 -15.15 4.57 -11.63
C GLN A 395 -15.28 3.03 -11.58
N GLU A 396 -14.17 2.31 -11.56
CA GLU A 396 -14.18 0.84 -11.49
C GLU A 396 -14.78 0.35 -10.16
N THR A 397 -14.52 1.06 -9.06
CA THR A 397 -15.08 0.75 -7.74
C THR A 397 -16.59 0.98 -7.71
N LEU A 398 -17.06 2.12 -8.25
CA LEU A 398 -18.49 2.44 -8.37
C LEU A 398 -19.25 1.39 -9.18
N ALA A 399 -18.70 0.95 -10.30
CA ALA A 399 -19.32 -0.10 -11.11
C ALA A 399 -19.49 -1.43 -10.34
N ILE A 400 -18.68 -1.68 -9.31
CA ILE A 400 -18.85 -2.83 -8.43
C ILE A 400 -19.93 -2.56 -7.39
N TYR A 401 -20.01 -1.35 -6.85
CA TYR A 401 -21.06 -0.97 -5.90
C TYR A 401 -22.44 -1.08 -6.55
N GLU A 402 -22.62 -0.54 -7.75
CA GLU A 402 -23.87 -0.63 -8.52
C GLU A 402 -24.31 -2.07 -8.75
N ARG A 403 -23.37 -2.96 -9.14
CA ARG A 403 -23.67 -4.40 -9.28
C ARG A 403 -23.99 -5.08 -7.96
N SER A 404 -23.40 -4.61 -6.87
CA SER A 404 -23.63 -5.14 -5.53
C SER A 404 -25.00 -4.75 -4.99
N THR A 405 -25.48 -3.56 -5.30
CA THR A 405 -26.82 -3.06 -4.94
C THR A 405 -27.92 -3.67 -5.80
N ALA A 406 -27.74 -3.72 -7.14
CA ALA A 406 -28.74 -4.29 -8.07
C ALA A 406 -29.07 -5.76 -7.81
N ALA A 407 -28.16 -6.53 -7.25
CA ALA A 407 -28.38 -7.93 -6.93
C ALA A 407 -28.90 -8.15 -5.49
N ALA A 408 -29.10 -7.09 -4.72
CA ALA A 408 -29.72 -7.13 -3.39
C ALA A 408 -31.20 -6.69 -3.42
N ALA A 409 -31.63 -6.05 -4.52
CA ALA A 409 -33.02 -5.69 -4.83
C ALA A 409 -33.70 -6.87 -5.52
#